data_fe3d4d3aeb0ecb2f90b354b2d12b7380
#
_entry.id   fe3d4d3aeb0ecb2f90b354b2d12b7380
#
_cell.length_a   1.000
_cell.length_b   1.000
_cell.length_c   1.000
_cell.angle_alpha   90.00
_cell.angle_beta   90.00
_cell.angle_gamma   90.00
#
_symmetry.space_group_name_H-M   'P 1'
#
loop_
_entity.id
_entity.type
_entity.pdbx_description
1 polymer ?
#
loop_
_entity_poly.entity_id
_entity_poly.type
_entity_poly.pdbx_seq_one_letter_code
_entity_poly.pdbx_strand_id
1 'polypeptide(L)'
;MIKSIREGEIEVVYAANQERYASMTYNRVGRSGLKLPAISLGLWHNFGGVDTFENGRAMLHRAFDLGITHFDLANNYGPPAGSAEEMFGRMMQSDFKPYRDEMIISSKAGYYMWPGPYGEWGSRKYLMASLEQSLKRMNLEYVDIFYSHRFDPDTPLEETMGALDHMVRSGKALYVGISSYSAEKTAEAIAIMNKLGTPLVIHQPSYNMFDRWVEDGLQDVLQENGVGSIAFCPLAQGLLTNKYLGGSIPGDSRAASSTGALQETAVTPAVVAKLQKLNAIAAERGQSLAQLALAWVLRGGRVTSALIGASRVTQIEDNVAALRNLSFTNEELAGIEAILRS
;
A
#
# COMPACT_ATOMS: atom_id res chain seq x y z
N MET A 1 -13.54 -28.88 -4.83
CA MET A 1 -14.30 -28.84 -3.57
C MET A 1 -13.86 -30.06 -2.74
N ILE A 2 -12.93 -29.90 -1.84
CA ILE A 2 -12.43 -30.97 -0.96
C ILE A 2 -13.11 -30.76 0.40
N LYS A 3 -13.97 -31.71 0.78
CA LYS A 3 -14.67 -31.71 2.07
C LYS A 3 -13.75 -32.37 3.11
N SER A 4 -13.32 -31.64 4.11
CA SER A 4 -12.83 -32.19 5.36
C SER A 4 -14.02 -32.29 6.33
N ILE A 5 -14.33 -33.49 6.79
CA ILE A 5 -15.44 -33.75 7.72
C ILE A 5 -14.80 -33.93 9.10
N ARG A 6 -14.91 -32.92 9.98
CA ARG A 6 -15.01 -33.12 11.43
C ARG A 6 -16.49 -33.06 11.80
N GLU A 7 -16.94 -33.94 12.66
CA GLU A 7 -18.36 -34.07 13.03
C GLU A 7 -18.96 -32.73 13.48
N GLY A 8 -19.87 -32.19 12.66
CA GLY A 8 -20.82 -31.15 13.06
C GLY A 8 -20.74 -29.80 12.36
N GLU A 9 -19.63 -29.40 11.72
CA GLU A 9 -19.54 -28.13 10.99
C GLU A 9 -18.98 -28.35 9.58
N ILE A 10 -19.71 -27.89 8.57
CA ILE A 10 -19.21 -27.82 7.20
C ILE A 10 -18.31 -26.60 7.15
N GLU A 11 -17.00 -26.79 7.33
CA GLU A 11 -16.03 -25.73 7.09
C GLU A 11 -16.05 -25.41 5.59
N VAL A 12 -16.63 -24.28 5.23
CA VAL A 12 -16.60 -23.79 3.84
C VAL A 12 -15.18 -23.31 3.57
N VAL A 13 -14.39 -24.18 2.93
CA VAL A 13 -13.04 -23.81 2.49
C VAL A 13 -13.17 -22.72 1.42
N TYR A 14 -12.45 -21.62 1.61
CA TYR A 14 -12.39 -20.54 0.63
C TYR A 14 -11.87 -21.08 -0.72
N ALA A 15 -12.58 -20.72 -1.79
CA ALA A 15 -12.16 -20.97 -3.16
C ALA A 15 -12.18 -19.65 -3.91
N ALA A 16 -11.00 -19.20 -4.37
CA ALA A 16 -10.87 -17.94 -5.08
C ALA A 16 -11.65 -17.95 -6.40
N ASN A 17 -12.18 -16.80 -6.78
CA ASN A 17 -12.84 -16.62 -8.06
C ASN A 17 -11.88 -16.98 -9.21
N GLN A 18 -12.29 -17.86 -10.11
CA GLN A 18 -11.46 -18.29 -11.23
C GLN A 18 -11.19 -17.15 -12.23
N GLU A 19 -12.12 -16.21 -12.38
CA GLU A 19 -12.01 -15.06 -13.28
C GLU A 19 -11.33 -13.84 -12.63
N ARG A 20 -10.71 -13.99 -11.43
CA ARG A 20 -10.13 -12.88 -10.65
C ARG A 20 -9.13 -12.02 -11.40
N TYR A 21 -8.45 -12.56 -12.40
CA TYR A 21 -7.44 -11.84 -13.18
C TYR A 21 -7.99 -11.12 -14.42
N ALA A 22 -9.25 -11.38 -14.81
CA ALA A 22 -9.80 -10.92 -16.08
C ALA A 22 -9.95 -9.40 -16.21
N SER A 23 -10.20 -8.69 -15.09
CA SER A 23 -10.47 -7.25 -15.08
C SER A 23 -9.37 -6.40 -14.43
N MET A 24 -8.37 -7.03 -13.79
CA MET A 24 -7.27 -6.31 -13.14
C MET A 24 -6.14 -6.03 -14.13
N THR A 25 -5.65 -4.79 -14.11
CA THR A 25 -4.43 -4.41 -14.83
C THR A 25 -3.21 -4.70 -13.97
N TYR A 26 -2.20 -5.37 -14.55
CA TYR A 26 -0.94 -5.66 -13.88
C TYR A 26 0.22 -4.90 -14.54
N ASN A 27 0.82 -3.99 -13.78
CA ASN A 27 1.91 -3.14 -14.25
C ASN A 27 3.27 -3.70 -13.85
N ARG A 28 4.24 -3.63 -14.74
CA ARG A 28 5.63 -4.02 -14.42
C ARG A 28 6.24 -3.05 -13.41
N VAL A 29 6.94 -3.60 -12.43
CA VAL A 29 7.66 -2.83 -11.40
C VAL A 29 9.03 -2.42 -11.97
N GLY A 30 9.11 -1.21 -12.51
CA GLY A 30 10.31 -0.70 -13.14
C GLY A 30 10.84 -1.63 -14.25
N ARG A 31 12.14 -1.98 -14.18
CA ARG A 31 12.80 -2.93 -15.10
C ARG A 31 12.84 -4.37 -14.58
N SER A 32 12.25 -4.63 -13.39
CA SER A 32 12.24 -5.98 -12.82
C SER A 32 11.27 -6.93 -13.54
N GLY A 33 11.34 -8.22 -13.22
CA GLY A 33 10.34 -9.22 -13.65
C GLY A 33 9.02 -9.16 -12.90
N LEU A 34 8.99 -8.41 -11.77
CA LEU A 34 7.82 -8.32 -10.90
C LEU A 34 6.70 -7.51 -11.56
N LYS A 35 5.46 -7.92 -11.33
CA LYS A 35 4.26 -7.16 -11.71
C LYS A 35 3.38 -6.96 -10.48
N LEU A 36 2.82 -5.76 -10.33
CA LEU A 36 1.82 -5.47 -9.31
C LEU A 36 0.47 -5.14 -9.96
N PRO A 37 -0.65 -5.46 -9.28
CA PRO A 37 -1.95 -4.97 -9.70
C PRO A 37 -1.96 -3.44 -9.63
N ALA A 38 -2.70 -2.79 -10.53
CA ALA A 38 -2.82 -1.32 -10.51
C ALA A 38 -3.40 -0.78 -9.19
N ILE A 39 -4.17 -1.61 -8.48
CA ILE A 39 -4.66 -1.36 -7.11
C ILE A 39 -4.12 -2.45 -6.20
N SER A 40 -3.42 -2.06 -5.13
CA SER A 40 -2.92 -2.93 -4.05
C SER A 40 -3.66 -2.66 -2.75
N LEU A 41 -3.72 -3.63 -1.84
CA LEU A 41 -4.38 -3.48 -0.55
C LEU A 41 -3.36 -3.36 0.59
N GLY A 42 -3.40 -2.21 1.30
CA GLY A 42 -2.63 -1.97 2.51
C GLY A 42 -3.40 -2.38 3.76
N LEU A 43 -2.74 -3.10 4.65
CA LEU A 43 -3.36 -3.67 5.85
C LEU A 43 -3.11 -2.80 7.11
N TRP A 44 -3.01 -1.49 6.92
CA TRP A 44 -2.84 -0.56 8.03
C TRP A 44 -4.20 -0.19 8.66
N HIS A 45 -4.28 -0.08 9.99
CA HIS A 45 -5.41 0.29 10.87
C HIS A 45 -6.59 -0.69 10.93
N ASN A 46 -7.17 -1.11 9.82
CA ASN A 46 -8.42 -1.86 9.80
C ASN A 46 -8.21 -3.38 9.81
N PHE A 47 -6.96 -3.80 10.02
CA PHE A 47 -6.56 -5.18 10.17
C PHE A 47 -5.80 -5.34 11.50
N GLY A 48 -6.05 -6.42 12.21
CA GLY A 48 -5.48 -6.65 13.53
C GLY A 48 -6.51 -6.46 14.65
N GLY A 49 -6.20 -5.64 15.67
CA GLY A 49 -6.99 -5.56 16.90
C GLY A 49 -8.15 -4.57 16.89
N VAL A 50 -8.37 -3.79 15.82
CA VAL A 50 -9.43 -2.76 15.75
C VAL A 50 -10.73 -3.32 15.23
N ASP A 51 -10.67 -4.01 14.09
CA ASP A 51 -11.82 -4.65 13.44
C ASP A 51 -11.87 -6.15 13.74
N THR A 52 -13.03 -6.76 13.52
CA THR A 52 -13.20 -8.21 13.68
C THR A 52 -12.39 -8.96 12.61
N PHE A 53 -11.94 -10.15 12.97
CA PHE A 53 -11.25 -11.04 12.02
C PHE A 53 -12.12 -11.34 10.80
N GLU A 54 -13.43 -11.54 11.01
CA GLU A 54 -14.39 -11.85 9.95
C GLU A 54 -14.52 -10.73 8.92
N ASN A 55 -14.50 -9.46 9.36
CA ASN A 55 -14.51 -8.32 8.45
C ASN A 55 -13.21 -8.25 7.65
N GLY A 56 -12.07 -8.40 8.31
CA GLY A 56 -10.77 -8.45 7.64
C GLY A 56 -10.68 -9.61 6.65
N ARG A 57 -11.16 -10.81 7.04
CA ARG A 57 -11.24 -12.00 6.19
C ARG A 57 -12.08 -11.74 4.94
N ALA A 58 -13.28 -11.16 5.11
CA ALA A 58 -14.16 -10.83 3.99
C ALA A 58 -13.51 -9.82 3.02
N MET A 59 -12.82 -8.80 3.54
CA MET A 59 -12.08 -7.83 2.73
C MET A 59 -10.92 -8.48 1.96
N LEU A 60 -10.15 -9.35 2.58
CA LEU A 60 -9.02 -10.05 1.94
C LEU A 60 -9.49 -11.02 0.85
N HIS A 61 -10.55 -11.80 1.11
CA HIS A 61 -11.17 -12.66 0.10
C HIS A 61 -11.64 -11.84 -1.10
N ARG A 62 -12.40 -10.78 -0.84
CA ARG A 62 -12.95 -9.96 -1.92
C ARG A 62 -11.87 -9.24 -2.72
N ALA A 63 -10.83 -8.75 -2.05
CA ALA A 63 -9.68 -8.15 -2.73
C ALA A 63 -9.02 -9.15 -3.69
N PHE A 64 -8.75 -10.36 -3.22
CA PHE A 64 -8.14 -11.40 -4.05
C PHE A 64 -9.06 -11.83 -5.20
N ASP A 65 -10.37 -11.98 -4.95
CA ASP A 65 -11.38 -12.29 -5.97
C ASP A 65 -11.54 -11.21 -7.05
N LEU A 66 -11.12 -9.97 -6.76
CA LEU A 66 -11.07 -8.84 -7.71
C LEU A 66 -9.71 -8.69 -8.39
N GLY A 67 -8.77 -9.61 -8.17
CA GLY A 67 -7.44 -9.62 -8.78
C GLY A 67 -6.40 -8.78 -8.05
N ILE A 68 -6.66 -8.30 -6.84
CA ILE A 68 -5.63 -7.70 -6.00
C ILE A 68 -4.73 -8.82 -5.49
N THR A 69 -3.55 -8.95 -6.07
CA THR A 69 -2.56 -9.95 -5.69
C THR A 69 -1.51 -9.43 -4.72
N HIS A 70 -1.43 -8.11 -4.51
CA HIS A 70 -0.46 -7.49 -3.61
C HIS A 70 -1.11 -7.03 -2.31
N PHE A 71 -0.61 -7.59 -1.20
CA PHE A 71 -0.99 -7.27 0.17
C PHE A 71 0.21 -6.65 0.89
N ASP A 72 0.05 -5.41 1.36
CA ASP A 72 1.13 -4.61 1.90
C ASP A 72 0.98 -4.43 3.42
N LEU A 73 1.97 -4.92 4.16
CA LEU A 73 2.03 -4.88 5.60
C LEU A 73 3.24 -4.06 6.08
N ALA A 74 3.40 -3.94 7.38
CA ALA A 74 4.60 -3.52 8.08
C ALA A 74 4.61 -4.14 9.48
N ASN A 75 5.81 -4.28 10.06
CA ASN A 75 5.98 -4.86 11.38
C ASN A 75 5.16 -4.15 12.47
N ASN A 76 4.95 -2.82 12.33
CA ASN A 76 4.23 -2.00 13.30
C ASN A 76 2.74 -1.80 12.98
N TYR A 77 2.20 -2.43 11.93
CA TYR A 77 0.78 -2.29 11.59
C TYR A 77 -0.13 -2.99 12.58
N GLY A 78 -1.26 -2.35 12.82
CA GLY A 78 -2.28 -2.69 13.79
C GLY A 78 -3.14 -1.45 14.06
N PRO A 79 -3.51 -1.11 15.31
CA PRO A 79 -3.02 -1.53 16.63
C PRO A 79 -3.55 -2.88 17.12
N PRO A 80 -2.86 -3.52 18.09
CA PRO A 80 -1.47 -3.24 18.51
C PRO A 80 -0.46 -3.55 17.42
N ALA A 81 0.78 -3.03 17.53
CA ALA A 81 1.84 -3.26 16.55
C ALA A 81 2.10 -4.75 16.35
N GLY A 82 2.13 -5.20 15.07
CA GLY A 82 2.29 -6.60 14.70
C GLY A 82 0.97 -7.35 14.48
N SER A 83 -0.15 -6.85 15.00
CA SER A 83 -1.44 -7.56 14.92
C SER A 83 -1.99 -7.70 13.50
N ALA A 84 -1.66 -6.77 12.59
CA ALA A 84 -2.03 -6.92 11.19
C ALA A 84 -1.30 -8.09 10.51
N GLU A 85 -0.02 -8.29 10.81
CA GLU A 85 0.75 -9.44 10.33
C GLU A 85 0.25 -10.76 10.94
N GLU A 86 -0.13 -10.77 12.23
CA GLU A 86 -0.71 -11.94 12.90
C GLU A 86 -2.07 -12.33 12.27
N MET A 87 -2.91 -11.33 12.02
CA MET A 87 -4.20 -11.54 11.35
C MET A 87 -3.99 -12.12 9.94
N PHE A 88 -3.08 -11.54 9.16
CA PHE A 88 -2.75 -12.02 7.83
C PHE A 88 -2.13 -13.44 7.87
N GLY A 89 -1.30 -13.73 8.87
CA GLY A 89 -0.73 -15.07 9.10
C GLY A 89 -1.79 -16.15 9.35
N ARG A 90 -2.89 -15.82 10.06
CA ARG A 90 -4.04 -16.71 10.20
C ARG A 90 -4.70 -16.99 8.85
N MET A 91 -4.85 -15.98 7.99
CA MET A 91 -5.37 -16.13 6.63
C MET A 91 -4.47 -17.02 5.76
N MET A 92 -3.14 -16.85 5.88
CA MET A 92 -2.17 -17.69 5.17
C MET A 92 -2.24 -19.15 5.59
N GLN A 93 -2.58 -19.45 6.84
CA GLN A 93 -2.75 -20.82 7.31
C GLN A 93 -4.06 -21.46 6.88
N SER A 94 -5.15 -20.71 6.88
CA SER A 94 -6.51 -21.23 6.60
C SER A 94 -6.88 -21.15 5.12
N ASP A 95 -6.93 -19.94 4.57
CA ASP A 95 -7.61 -19.66 3.30
C ASP A 95 -6.66 -19.48 2.13
N PHE A 96 -5.50 -18.82 2.38
CA PHE A 96 -4.59 -18.38 1.33
C PHE A 96 -3.40 -19.31 1.07
N LYS A 97 -3.21 -20.33 1.89
CA LYS A 97 -2.12 -21.29 1.71
C LYS A 97 -2.00 -21.86 0.28
N PRO A 98 -3.13 -22.26 -0.39
CA PRO A 98 -3.06 -22.78 -1.75
C PRO A 98 -2.67 -21.72 -2.80
N TYR A 99 -2.76 -20.44 -2.46
CA TYR A 99 -2.58 -19.30 -3.38
C TYR A 99 -1.29 -18.49 -3.11
N ARG A 100 -0.38 -18.98 -2.23
CA ARG A 100 0.84 -18.25 -1.86
C ARG A 100 1.65 -17.80 -3.07
N ASP A 101 1.81 -18.64 -4.06
CA ASP A 101 2.62 -18.37 -5.25
C ASP A 101 1.94 -17.41 -6.24
N GLU A 102 0.66 -17.12 -6.04
CA GLU A 102 -0.10 -16.14 -6.83
C GLU A 102 -0.08 -14.74 -6.18
N MET A 103 0.43 -14.61 -4.96
CA MET A 103 0.42 -13.40 -4.16
C MET A 103 1.79 -12.75 -4.10
N ILE A 104 1.79 -11.43 -4.03
CA ILE A 104 2.92 -10.61 -3.62
C ILE A 104 2.64 -10.12 -2.20
N ILE A 105 3.45 -10.54 -1.25
CA ILE A 105 3.32 -10.16 0.15
C ILE A 105 4.51 -9.28 0.50
N SER A 106 4.23 -8.06 0.96
CA SER A 106 5.28 -7.14 1.39
C SER A 106 5.18 -6.81 2.88
N SER A 107 6.32 -6.60 3.51
CA SER A 107 6.41 -6.01 4.84
C SER A 107 7.56 -5.03 4.94
N LYS A 108 7.61 -4.27 6.04
CA LYS A 108 8.50 -3.13 6.23
C LYS A 108 8.94 -3.02 7.68
N ALA A 109 10.10 -2.41 7.93
CA ALA A 109 10.55 -2.02 9.25
C ALA A 109 11.23 -0.65 9.21
N GLY A 110 11.06 0.15 10.27
CA GLY A 110 11.63 1.49 10.40
C GLY A 110 11.01 2.30 11.53
N TYR A 111 9.79 1.97 11.95
CA TYR A 111 9.09 2.63 13.05
C TYR A 111 9.20 1.81 14.35
N TYR A 112 8.89 2.45 15.48
CA TYR A 112 9.00 1.86 16.81
C TYR A 112 8.21 0.56 16.95
N MET A 113 8.87 -0.47 17.49
CA MET A 113 8.30 -1.80 17.74
C MET A 113 8.51 -2.29 19.18
N TRP A 114 9.66 -1.99 19.79
CA TRP A 114 9.99 -2.40 21.17
C TRP A 114 10.91 -1.40 21.84
N PRO A 115 10.94 -1.35 23.20
CA PRO A 115 11.77 -0.40 23.94
C PRO A 115 13.27 -0.67 23.78
N GLY A 116 14.06 0.39 23.96
CA GLY A 116 15.51 0.34 23.94
C GLY A 116 16.11 0.79 22.61
N PRO A 117 17.44 0.77 22.47
CA PRO A 117 18.15 1.43 21.38
C PRO A 117 18.03 0.71 20.01
N TYR A 118 17.42 -0.46 19.97
CA TYR A 118 17.33 -1.28 18.76
C TYR A 118 15.87 -1.57 18.38
N GLY A 119 14.92 -0.76 18.84
CA GLY A 119 13.49 -0.99 18.62
C GLY A 119 12.90 -0.22 17.45
N GLU A 120 13.67 0.56 16.69
CA GLU A 120 13.26 1.35 15.54
C GLU A 120 14.42 1.73 14.62
N TRP A 121 14.14 2.46 13.54
CA TRP A 121 15.05 3.03 12.56
C TRP A 121 15.65 2.03 11.58
N GLY A 122 16.89 2.30 11.08
CA GLY A 122 17.44 1.63 9.91
C GLY A 122 18.63 0.71 10.19
N SER A 123 19.02 0.49 11.47
CA SER A 123 20.18 -0.36 11.76
C SER A 123 19.98 -1.80 11.25
N ARG A 124 21.08 -2.44 10.82
CA ARG A 124 21.06 -3.86 10.44
C ARG A 124 20.44 -4.74 11.52
N LYS A 125 20.77 -4.49 12.79
CA LYS A 125 20.24 -5.26 13.92
C LYS A 125 18.71 -5.19 13.98
N TYR A 126 18.15 -3.98 13.87
CA TYR A 126 16.70 -3.77 13.93
C TYR A 126 16.00 -4.38 12.70
N LEU A 127 16.50 -4.11 11.49
CA LEU A 127 15.88 -4.58 10.26
C LEU A 127 15.86 -6.12 10.19
N MET A 128 16.97 -6.79 10.52
CA MET A 128 17.04 -8.25 10.52
C MET A 128 16.11 -8.87 11.56
N ALA A 129 16.11 -8.35 12.79
CA ALA A 129 15.19 -8.83 13.82
C ALA A 129 13.73 -8.62 13.44
N SER A 130 13.40 -7.49 12.82
CA SER A 130 12.05 -7.17 12.35
C SER A 130 11.58 -8.13 11.26
N LEU A 131 12.40 -8.44 10.27
CA LEU A 131 12.05 -9.40 9.20
C LEU A 131 11.76 -10.79 9.81
N GLU A 132 12.62 -11.29 10.70
CA GLU A 132 12.43 -12.59 11.36
C GLU A 132 11.10 -12.63 12.14
N GLN A 133 10.79 -11.57 12.87
CA GLN A 133 9.53 -11.46 13.61
C GLN A 133 8.32 -11.36 12.68
N SER A 134 8.43 -10.62 11.58
CA SER A 134 7.38 -10.48 10.56
C SER A 134 7.07 -11.82 9.89
N LEU A 135 8.09 -12.56 9.47
CA LEU A 135 7.94 -13.91 8.90
C LEU A 135 7.23 -14.86 9.87
N LYS A 136 7.61 -14.80 11.16
CA LYS A 136 6.97 -15.63 12.21
C LYS A 136 5.50 -15.26 12.40
N ARG A 137 5.16 -13.95 12.49
CA ARG A 137 3.76 -13.50 12.63
C ARG A 137 2.90 -13.88 11.43
N MET A 138 3.43 -13.70 10.23
CA MET A 138 2.72 -14.04 8.99
C MET A 138 2.73 -15.54 8.65
N ASN A 139 3.48 -16.35 9.40
CA ASN A 139 3.67 -17.78 9.11
C ASN A 139 4.19 -18.03 7.68
N LEU A 140 5.22 -17.27 7.31
CA LEU A 140 5.87 -17.32 6.00
C LEU A 140 7.34 -17.67 6.12
N GLU A 141 7.90 -18.32 5.11
CA GLU A 141 9.34 -18.58 5.01
C GLU A 141 10.07 -17.37 4.40
N TYR A 142 9.39 -16.61 3.53
CA TYR A 142 9.90 -15.41 2.89
C TYR A 142 8.77 -14.42 2.60
N VAL A 143 9.11 -13.15 2.43
CA VAL A 143 8.26 -12.13 1.81
C VAL A 143 8.69 -11.87 0.38
N ASP A 144 7.76 -11.42 -0.47
CA ASP A 144 8.11 -11.06 -1.84
C ASP A 144 8.88 -9.75 -1.88
N ILE A 145 8.47 -8.75 -1.08
CA ILE A 145 9.17 -7.46 -1.00
C ILE A 145 9.37 -7.08 0.47
N PHE A 146 10.59 -6.72 0.85
CA PHE A 146 10.85 -6.10 2.14
C PHE A 146 11.35 -4.66 1.95
N TYR A 147 10.79 -3.71 2.75
CA TYR A 147 11.12 -2.30 2.66
C TYR A 147 11.87 -1.80 3.88
N SER A 148 12.88 -0.93 3.67
CA SER A 148 13.22 0.08 4.66
C SER A 148 12.09 1.11 4.69
N HIS A 149 11.37 1.19 5.81
CA HIS A 149 10.09 1.90 5.93
C HIS A 149 10.23 3.43 5.92
N ARG A 150 11.40 3.93 6.34
CA ARG A 150 11.78 5.34 6.29
C ARG A 150 13.30 5.49 6.31
N PHE A 151 13.79 6.62 5.83
CA PHE A 151 15.20 6.98 5.94
C PHE A 151 15.60 7.19 7.41
N ASP A 152 16.73 6.62 7.80
CA ASP A 152 17.36 6.83 9.11
C ASP A 152 18.53 7.81 8.94
N PRO A 153 18.47 9.03 9.52
CA PRO A 153 19.52 10.01 9.37
C PRO A 153 20.81 9.69 10.15
N ASP A 154 20.72 8.81 11.16
CA ASP A 154 21.80 8.52 12.08
C ASP A 154 22.53 7.21 11.76
N THR A 155 21.94 6.32 10.95
CA THR A 155 22.57 5.09 10.50
C THR A 155 23.19 5.29 9.11
N PRO A 156 24.48 4.91 8.89
CA PRO A 156 25.05 4.93 7.54
C PRO A 156 24.17 4.19 6.53
N LEU A 157 23.85 4.83 5.41
CA LEU A 157 22.95 4.27 4.42
C LEU A 157 23.44 2.91 3.88
N GLU A 158 24.75 2.72 3.81
CA GLU A 158 25.39 1.46 3.43
C GLU A 158 25.05 0.31 4.39
N GLU A 159 24.87 0.59 5.69
CA GLU A 159 24.48 -0.43 6.65
C GLU A 159 23.03 -0.87 6.42
N THR A 160 22.12 0.10 6.23
CA THR A 160 20.70 -0.17 5.93
C THR A 160 20.57 -0.95 4.61
N MET A 161 21.24 -0.49 3.55
CA MET A 161 21.21 -1.15 2.24
C MET A 161 21.87 -2.53 2.29
N GLY A 162 22.98 -2.66 3.01
CA GLY A 162 23.63 -3.97 3.22
C GLY A 162 22.79 -4.96 4.02
N ALA A 163 21.86 -4.48 4.89
CA ALA A 163 20.88 -5.35 5.52
C ALA A 163 19.86 -5.86 4.50
N LEU A 164 19.32 -4.98 3.63
CA LEU A 164 18.39 -5.36 2.57
C LEU A 164 19.03 -6.35 1.57
N ASP A 165 20.28 -6.12 1.15
CA ASP A 165 21.02 -7.06 0.31
C ASP A 165 21.12 -8.44 0.96
N HIS A 166 21.46 -8.50 2.25
CA HIS A 166 21.55 -9.75 2.99
C HIS A 166 20.20 -10.49 3.03
N MET A 167 19.07 -9.79 3.18
CA MET A 167 17.72 -10.40 3.18
C MET A 167 17.43 -11.12 1.86
N VAL A 168 17.83 -10.52 0.73
CA VAL A 168 17.67 -11.16 -0.59
C VAL A 168 18.61 -12.36 -0.72
N ARG A 169 19.90 -12.21 -0.39
CA ARG A 169 20.87 -13.31 -0.50
C ARG A 169 20.55 -14.49 0.41
N SER A 170 19.93 -14.25 1.57
CA SER A 170 19.46 -15.32 2.46
C SER A 170 18.13 -15.95 2.04
N GLY A 171 17.48 -15.44 0.98
CA GLY A 171 16.21 -15.97 0.48
C GLY A 171 15.00 -15.62 1.34
N LYS A 172 15.14 -14.68 2.31
CA LYS A 172 14.05 -14.26 3.20
C LYS A 172 13.21 -13.11 2.63
N ALA A 173 13.71 -12.42 1.61
CA ALA A 173 12.95 -11.53 0.74
C ALA A 173 13.35 -11.80 -0.70
N LEU A 174 12.40 -11.81 -1.64
CA LEU A 174 12.73 -11.99 -3.06
C LEU A 174 13.22 -10.69 -3.68
N TYR A 175 12.63 -9.57 -3.26
CA TYR A 175 12.94 -8.22 -3.70
C TYR A 175 13.00 -7.28 -2.51
N VAL A 176 13.64 -6.14 -2.70
CA VAL A 176 13.71 -5.08 -1.68
C VAL A 176 13.35 -3.73 -2.26
N GLY A 177 12.82 -2.88 -1.39
CA GLY A 177 12.41 -1.52 -1.68
C GLY A 177 12.72 -0.57 -0.53
N ILE A 178 12.41 0.70 -0.76
CA ILE A 178 12.50 1.77 0.23
C ILE A 178 11.19 2.55 0.26
N SER A 179 10.93 3.27 1.35
CA SER A 179 9.72 4.07 1.52
C SER A 179 10.08 5.42 2.13
N SER A 180 9.43 6.48 1.65
CA SER A 180 9.56 7.85 2.18
C SER A 180 10.99 8.41 2.17
N TYR A 181 11.82 8.01 1.24
CA TYR A 181 13.14 8.59 0.99
C TYR A 181 13.02 9.78 0.04
N SER A 182 13.80 10.84 0.25
CA SER A 182 13.90 11.95 -0.71
C SER A 182 14.47 11.48 -2.05
N ALA A 183 14.33 12.29 -3.09
CA ALA A 183 14.91 12.01 -4.40
C ALA A 183 16.44 11.75 -4.30
N GLU A 184 17.17 12.61 -3.56
CA GLU A 184 18.60 12.50 -3.31
C GLU A 184 18.95 11.18 -2.62
N LYS A 185 18.30 10.87 -1.48
CA LYS A 185 18.56 9.63 -0.73
C LYS A 185 18.14 8.37 -1.48
N THR A 186 17.15 8.49 -2.35
CA THR A 186 16.77 7.40 -3.26
C THR A 186 17.88 7.13 -4.29
N ALA A 187 18.46 8.17 -4.89
CA ALA A 187 19.57 8.02 -5.84
C ALA A 187 20.81 7.40 -5.16
N GLU A 188 21.16 7.85 -3.95
CA GLU A 188 22.26 7.26 -3.16
C GLU A 188 22.01 5.77 -2.85
N ALA A 189 20.79 5.43 -2.37
CA ALA A 189 20.43 4.05 -2.06
C ALA A 189 20.50 3.14 -3.30
N ILE A 190 19.99 3.60 -4.45
CA ILE A 190 20.09 2.88 -5.73
C ILE A 190 21.56 2.64 -6.11
N ALA A 191 22.43 3.65 -5.99
CA ALA A 191 23.85 3.51 -6.31
C ALA A 191 24.56 2.47 -5.42
N ILE A 192 24.25 2.46 -4.12
CA ILE A 192 24.78 1.46 -3.17
C ILE A 192 24.30 0.06 -3.54
N MET A 193 22.98 -0.11 -3.75
CA MET A 193 22.40 -1.42 -4.03
C MET A 193 22.86 -2.00 -5.36
N ASN A 194 23.07 -1.15 -6.38
CA ASN A 194 23.66 -1.57 -7.65
C ASN A 194 25.11 -2.09 -7.48
N LYS A 195 25.92 -1.45 -6.62
CA LYS A 195 27.28 -1.94 -6.28
C LYS A 195 27.24 -3.29 -5.55
N LEU A 196 26.21 -3.52 -4.71
CA LEU A 196 26.02 -4.80 -4.02
C LEU A 196 25.49 -5.90 -4.95
N GLY A 197 24.97 -5.56 -6.14
CA GLY A 197 24.38 -6.51 -7.08
C GLY A 197 22.95 -6.92 -6.76
N THR A 198 22.30 -6.21 -5.85
CA THR A 198 20.90 -6.41 -5.45
C THR A 198 20.12 -5.13 -5.71
N PRO A 199 19.56 -4.90 -6.92
CA PRO A 199 18.91 -3.64 -7.24
C PRO A 199 17.65 -3.41 -6.42
N LEU A 200 17.40 -2.16 -6.02
CA LEU A 200 16.10 -1.74 -5.52
C LEU A 200 15.07 -1.84 -6.66
N VAL A 201 13.94 -2.49 -6.40
CA VAL A 201 12.91 -2.66 -7.44
C VAL A 201 11.78 -1.64 -7.32
N ILE A 202 11.54 -1.08 -6.12
CA ILE A 202 10.36 -0.28 -5.85
C ILE A 202 10.60 0.76 -4.74
N HIS A 203 9.98 1.94 -4.89
CA HIS A 203 9.86 2.96 -3.85
C HIS A 203 8.39 3.15 -3.48
N GLN A 204 8.10 3.23 -2.18
CA GLN A 204 6.75 3.48 -1.67
C GLN A 204 6.65 4.87 -1.04
N PRO A 205 6.22 5.93 -1.78
CA PRO A 205 5.99 7.27 -1.26
C PRO A 205 4.52 7.54 -0.94
N SER A 206 4.26 8.57 -0.10
CA SER A 206 2.96 9.25 -0.06
C SER A 206 2.73 10.01 -1.37
N TYR A 207 1.59 9.79 -2.02
CA TYR A 207 1.23 10.54 -3.23
C TYR A 207 -0.28 10.58 -3.44
N ASN A 208 -0.82 11.78 -3.58
CA ASN A 208 -2.21 12.05 -3.93
C ASN A 208 -2.36 13.47 -4.48
N MET A 209 -3.57 13.87 -4.84
CA MET A 209 -3.85 15.19 -5.39
C MET A 209 -3.43 16.36 -4.50
N PHE A 210 -3.41 16.20 -3.16
CA PHE A 210 -3.02 17.24 -2.19
C PHE A 210 -1.58 17.10 -1.68
N ASP A 211 -0.94 15.96 -1.89
CA ASP A 211 0.44 15.68 -1.49
C ASP A 211 1.23 15.21 -2.72
N ARG A 212 2.00 16.13 -3.32
CA ARG A 212 2.61 15.96 -4.65
C ARG A 212 4.14 16.06 -4.63
N TRP A 213 4.76 15.97 -3.48
CA TRP A 213 6.21 16.13 -3.32
C TRP A 213 7.05 15.19 -4.22
N VAL A 214 6.50 14.05 -4.59
CA VAL A 214 7.17 13.06 -5.48
C VAL A 214 7.41 13.60 -6.89
N GLU A 215 6.63 14.60 -7.32
CA GLU A 215 6.77 15.24 -8.64
C GLU A 215 8.00 16.16 -8.69
N ASP A 216 8.56 16.53 -7.52
CA ASP A 216 9.78 17.31 -7.40
C ASP A 216 11.02 16.40 -7.39
N GLY A 217 11.30 15.80 -8.55
CA GLY A 217 12.50 15.02 -8.85
C GLY A 217 12.46 13.53 -8.52
N LEU A 218 11.66 13.07 -7.52
CA LEU A 218 11.68 11.65 -7.16
C LEU A 218 11.18 10.76 -8.30
N GLN A 219 10.09 11.14 -8.98
CA GLN A 219 9.56 10.36 -10.09
C GLN A 219 10.57 10.22 -11.25
N ASP A 220 11.37 11.26 -11.49
CA ASP A 220 12.40 11.24 -12.53
C ASP A 220 13.55 10.30 -12.13
N VAL A 221 14.03 10.39 -10.90
CA VAL A 221 15.03 9.44 -10.35
C VAL A 221 14.58 7.99 -10.48
N LEU A 222 13.32 7.68 -10.15
CA LEU A 222 12.78 6.32 -10.24
C LEU A 222 12.72 5.86 -11.71
N GLN A 223 12.21 6.71 -12.60
CA GLN A 223 12.08 6.39 -14.03
C GLN A 223 13.43 6.14 -14.70
N GLU A 224 14.42 7.00 -14.48
CA GLU A 224 15.76 6.90 -15.02
C GLU A 224 16.47 5.61 -14.59
N ASN A 225 16.28 5.22 -13.33
CA ASN A 225 16.89 4.02 -12.75
C ASN A 225 16.06 2.75 -12.93
N GLY A 226 14.86 2.84 -13.52
CA GLY A 226 13.99 1.69 -13.74
C GLY A 226 13.48 1.07 -12.45
N VAL A 227 13.20 1.90 -11.44
CA VAL A 227 12.59 1.53 -10.16
C VAL A 227 11.10 1.84 -10.21
N GLY A 228 10.26 0.92 -9.76
CA GLY A 228 8.81 1.12 -9.70
C GLY A 228 8.40 2.05 -8.57
N SER A 229 7.16 2.55 -8.63
CA SER A 229 6.56 3.37 -7.57
C SER A 229 5.22 2.80 -7.14
N ILE A 230 4.98 2.71 -5.83
CA ILE A 230 3.68 2.37 -5.26
C ILE A 230 3.22 3.48 -4.32
N ALA A 231 2.13 4.16 -4.65
CA ALA A 231 1.66 5.33 -3.91
C ALA A 231 0.81 4.92 -2.70
N PHE A 232 1.27 5.21 -1.47
CA PHE A 232 0.41 5.10 -0.31
C PHE A 232 -0.39 6.39 -0.07
N CYS A 233 -1.48 6.31 0.72
CA CYS A 233 -2.44 7.39 0.92
C CYS A 233 -2.99 8.04 -0.36
N PRO A 234 -3.32 7.29 -1.44
CA PRO A 234 -3.77 7.86 -2.70
C PRO A 234 -5.09 8.64 -2.57
N LEU A 235 -5.87 8.36 -1.53
CA LEU A 235 -7.13 9.05 -1.19
C LEU A 235 -6.94 10.11 -0.08
N ALA A 236 -5.72 10.58 0.19
CA ALA A 236 -5.42 11.55 1.25
C ALA A 236 -6.09 11.15 2.58
N GLN A 237 -5.92 9.89 2.99
CA GLN A 237 -6.51 9.29 4.20
C GLN A 237 -8.06 9.33 4.25
N GLY A 238 -8.71 9.32 3.10
CA GLY A 238 -10.15 9.37 2.94
C GLY A 238 -10.70 10.77 2.68
N LEU A 239 -9.87 11.81 2.67
CA LEU A 239 -10.28 13.17 2.34
C LEU A 239 -10.80 13.27 0.90
N LEU A 240 -10.16 12.57 -0.05
CA LEU A 240 -10.57 12.47 -1.45
C LEU A 240 -11.70 11.43 -1.66
N THR A 241 -12.72 11.47 -0.81
CA THR A 241 -13.93 10.65 -0.90
C THR A 241 -15.17 11.50 -0.70
N ASN A 242 -16.34 10.94 -0.96
CA ASN A 242 -17.61 11.67 -0.81
C ASN A 242 -17.98 12.00 0.65
N LYS A 243 -17.22 11.49 1.65
CA LYS A 243 -17.52 11.67 3.08
C LYS A 243 -17.56 13.13 3.54
N TYR A 244 -16.76 14.00 2.94
CA TYR A 244 -16.56 15.38 3.39
C TYR A 244 -17.18 16.45 2.48
N LEU A 245 -17.88 16.06 1.40
CA LEU A 245 -18.50 17.00 0.43
C LEU A 245 -19.52 17.95 1.05
N GLY A 246 -20.20 17.53 2.11
CA GLY A 246 -21.16 18.35 2.85
C GLY A 246 -20.53 19.29 3.89
N GLY A 247 -19.21 19.30 4.05
CA GLY A 247 -18.51 20.13 5.05
C GLY A 247 -18.63 19.63 6.49
N SER A 248 -19.36 18.54 6.75
CA SER A 248 -19.43 17.88 8.05
C SER A 248 -18.42 16.76 8.14
N ILE A 249 -17.99 16.44 9.38
CA ILE A 249 -17.11 15.31 9.68
C ILE A 249 -17.96 14.14 10.17
N PRO A 250 -18.19 13.08 9.37
CA PRO A 250 -18.94 11.92 9.83
C PRO A 250 -18.23 11.20 10.99
N GLY A 251 -19.00 10.73 11.98
CA GLY A 251 -18.45 10.06 13.17
C GLY A 251 -17.71 8.75 12.87
N ASP A 252 -17.99 8.12 11.71
CA ASP A 252 -17.32 6.91 11.20
C ASP A 252 -16.11 7.24 10.31
N SER A 253 -15.68 8.51 10.25
CA SER A 253 -14.58 8.97 9.41
C SER A 253 -13.24 8.96 10.15
N ARG A 254 -12.14 8.93 9.41
CA ARG A 254 -10.79 9.01 10.00
C ARG A 254 -10.53 10.35 10.70
N ALA A 255 -11.14 11.44 10.24
CA ALA A 255 -11.00 12.74 10.87
C ALA A 255 -11.67 12.79 12.26
N ALA A 256 -12.70 11.97 12.50
CA ALA A 256 -13.36 11.85 13.80
C ALA A 256 -12.68 10.84 14.73
N SER A 257 -11.75 10.02 14.22
CA SER A 257 -11.07 8.97 15.00
C SER A 257 -9.85 9.52 15.73
N SER A 258 -9.74 9.24 17.03
CA SER A 258 -8.54 9.58 17.83
C SER A 258 -7.27 8.85 17.38
N THR A 259 -7.41 7.74 16.66
CA THR A 259 -6.30 6.95 16.07
C THR A 259 -6.08 7.24 14.58
N GLY A 260 -6.92 8.11 13.99
CA GLY A 260 -6.80 8.50 12.59
C GLY A 260 -5.65 9.47 12.37
N ALA A 261 -4.89 9.28 11.26
CA ALA A 261 -3.84 10.22 10.91
C ALA A 261 -4.38 11.50 10.21
N LEU A 262 -5.65 11.49 9.75
CA LEU A 262 -6.32 12.69 9.25
C LEU A 262 -6.85 13.50 10.42
N GLN A 263 -6.37 14.72 10.57
CA GLN A 263 -6.86 15.62 11.61
C GLN A 263 -8.12 16.37 11.15
N GLU A 264 -9.05 16.67 12.07
CA GLU A 264 -10.25 17.47 11.79
C GLU A 264 -9.90 18.82 11.13
N THR A 265 -8.79 19.43 11.55
CA THR A 265 -8.26 20.69 11.02
C THR A 265 -7.90 20.64 9.53
N ALA A 266 -7.76 19.45 8.93
CA ALA A 266 -7.53 19.29 7.50
C ALA A 266 -8.83 19.48 6.66
N VAL A 267 -10.02 19.41 7.29
CA VAL A 267 -11.32 19.55 6.61
C VAL A 267 -11.77 21.02 6.68
N THR A 268 -11.03 21.90 6.03
CA THR A 268 -11.36 23.33 5.98
C THR A 268 -12.41 23.66 4.92
N PRO A 269 -13.15 24.80 5.03
CA PRO A 269 -14.06 25.24 3.97
C PRO A 269 -13.40 25.36 2.60
N ALA A 270 -12.13 25.79 2.54
CA ALA A 270 -11.37 25.87 1.29
C ALA A 270 -11.11 24.48 0.69
N VAL A 271 -10.76 23.52 1.52
CA VAL A 271 -10.58 22.12 1.08
C VAL A 271 -11.90 21.54 0.61
N VAL A 272 -12.99 21.72 1.35
CA VAL A 272 -14.34 21.27 0.95
C VAL A 272 -14.76 21.85 -0.41
N ALA A 273 -14.50 23.12 -0.65
CA ALA A 273 -14.79 23.74 -1.94
C ALA A 273 -13.99 23.10 -3.10
N LYS A 274 -12.71 22.72 -2.87
CA LYS A 274 -11.92 21.97 -3.85
C LYS A 274 -12.50 20.57 -4.07
N LEU A 275 -12.87 19.85 -3.00
CA LEU A 275 -13.48 18.52 -3.10
C LEU A 275 -14.78 18.55 -3.90
N GLN A 276 -15.64 19.55 -3.71
CA GLN A 276 -16.88 19.71 -4.46
C GLN A 276 -16.63 19.94 -5.96
N LYS A 277 -15.65 20.77 -6.31
CA LYS A 277 -15.25 21.00 -7.72
C LYS A 277 -14.65 19.74 -8.35
N LEU A 278 -13.77 19.01 -7.65
CA LEU A 278 -13.21 17.74 -8.12
C LEU A 278 -14.30 16.68 -8.28
N ASN A 279 -15.28 16.64 -7.36
CA ASN A 279 -16.42 15.72 -7.46
C ASN A 279 -17.32 16.02 -8.67
N ALA A 280 -17.44 17.29 -9.09
CA ALA A 280 -18.17 17.64 -10.33
C ALA A 280 -17.47 17.01 -11.56
N ILE A 281 -16.14 17.14 -11.66
CA ILE A 281 -15.36 16.47 -12.72
C ILE A 281 -15.53 14.94 -12.64
N ALA A 282 -15.48 14.36 -11.43
CA ALA A 282 -15.67 12.92 -11.25
C ALA A 282 -17.06 12.49 -11.78
N ALA A 283 -18.12 13.24 -11.48
CA ALA A 283 -19.49 12.95 -11.91
C ALA A 283 -19.63 12.99 -13.44
N GLU A 284 -19.01 13.98 -14.12
CA GLU A 284 -18.98 14.08 -15.57
C GLU A 284 -18.28 12.86 -16.22
N ARG A 285 -17.30 12.28 -15.54
CA ARG A 285 -16.59 11.07 -15.94
C ARG A 285 -17.31 9.77 -15.58
N GLY A 286 -18.47 9.84 -14.90
CA GLY A 286 -19.20 8.67 -14.39
C GLY A 286 -18.44 7.96 -13.26
N GLN A 287 -17.62 8.67 -12.49
CA GLN A 287 -16.78 8.16 -11.40
C GLN A 287 -17.18 8.77 -10.06
N SER A 288 -16.88 8.04 -8.96
CA SER A 288 -16.83 8.65 -7.63
C SER A 288 -15.58 9.53 -7.48
N LEU A 289 -15.57 10.45 -6.50
CA LEU A 289 -14.37 11.25 -6.20
C LEU A 289 -13.15 10.36 -5.87
N ALA A 290 -13.36 9.25 -5.16
CA ALA A 290 -12.32 8.28 -4.88
C ALA A 290 -11.76 7.64 -6.16
N GLN A 291 -12.63 7.26 -7.09
CA GLN A 291 -12.22 6.71 -8.38
C GLN A 291 -11.45 7.72 -9.22
N LEU A 292 -11.89 8.98 -9.27
CA LEU A 292 -11.14 10.06 -9.94
C LEU A 292 -9.74 10.23 -9.33
N ALA A 293 -9.64 10.23 -8.00
CA ALA A 293 -8.36 10.40 -7.31
C ALA A 293 -7.39 9.24 -7.60
N LEU A 294 -7.89 7.98 -7.61
CA LEU A 294 -7.09 6.81 -7.95
C LEU A 294 -6.66 6.83 -9.41
N ALA A 295 -7.56 7.14 -10.33
CA ALA A 295 -7.24 7.28 -11.74
C ALA A 295 -6.17 8.37 -11.97
N TRP A 296 -6.28 9.50 -11.25
CA TRP A 296 -5.31 10.59 -11.32
C TRP A 296 -3.93 10.19 -10.81
N VAL A 297 -3.83 9.43 -9.72
CA VAL A 297 -2.56 8.89 -9.19
C VAL A 297 -1.91 7.95 -10.20
N LEU A 298 -2.70 7.11 -10.88
CA LEU A 298 -2.21 6.13 -11.86
C LEU A 298 -1.93 6.72 -13.24
N ARG A 299 -2.28 8.00 -13.49
CA ARG A 299 -2.10 8.65 -14.80
C ARG A 299 -0.65 8.62 -15.28
N GLY A 300 -0.46 8.52 -16.58
CA GLY A 300 0.86 8.62 -17.20
C GLY A 300 1.82 7.47 -16.88
N GLY A 301 1.40 6.44 -16.13
CA GLY A 301 2.17 5.22 -15.90
C GLY A 301 3.43 5.37 -15.02
N ARG A 302 3.62 6.54 -14.34
CA ARG A 302 4.74 6.75 -13.42
C ARG A 302 4.56 6.05 -12.08
N VAL A 303 3.32 5.79 -11.69
CA VAL A 303 2.94 5.01 -10.51
C VAL A 303 2.53 3.61 -10.97
N THR A 304 3.21 2.59 -10.45
CA THR A 304 2.95 1.19 -10.77
C THR A 304 1.62 0.72 -10.17
N SER A 305 1.35 1.11 -8.92
CA SER A 305 0.18 0.69 -8.17
C SER A 305 -0.25 1.76 -7.16
N ALA A 306 -1.55 1.93 -6.98
CA ALA A 306 -2.12 2.74 -5.90
C ALA A 306 -2.47 1.83 -4.72
N LEU A 307 -1.87 2.11 -3.55
CA LEU A 307 -2.05 1.33 -2.33
C LEU A 307 -3.24 1.87 -1.54
N ILE A 308 -4.37 1.19 -1.63
CA ILE A 308 -5.59 1.57 -0.93
C ILE A 308 -5.65 0.96 0.47
N GLY A 309 -6.31 1.66 1.40
CA GLY A 309 -6.84 1.10 2.64
C GLY A 309 -8.36 0.98 2.55
N ALA A 310 -8.93 0.01 3.24
CA ALA A 310 -10.38 -0.18 3.32
C ALA A 310 -10.81 -0.62 4.73
N SER A 311 -12.04 -0.29 5.12
CA SER A 311 -12.69 -0.77 6.35
C SER A 311 -13.90 -1.68 6.07
N ARG A 312 -14.26 -1.84 4.79
CA ARG A 312 -15.37 -2.68 4.33
C ARG A 312 -15.20 -3.08 2.86
N VAL A 313 -15.80 -4.19 2.50
CA VAL A 313 -15.75 -4.81 1.16
C VAL A 313 -16.15 -3.83 0.05
N THR A 314 -17.23 -3.07 0.24
CA THR A 314 -17.75 -2.15 -0.78
C THR A 314 -16.77 -1.03 -1.16
N GLN A 315 -15.85 -0.63 -0.26
CA GLN A 315 -14.81 0.34 -0.58
C GLN A 315 -13.74 -0.27 -1.51
N ILE A 316 -13.42 -1.55 -1.34
CA ILE A 316 -12.50 -2.26 -2.23
C ILE A 316 -13.10 -2.34 -3.63
N GLU A 317 -14.37 -2.70 -3.72
CA GLU A 317 -15.10 -2.79 -5.00
C GLU A 317 -15.17 -1.43 -5.72
N ASP A 318 -15.50 -0.35 -4.99
CA ASP A 318 -15.54 1.01 -5.53
C ASP A 318 -14.15 1.46 -6.02
N ASN A 319 -13.11 1.20 -5.24
CA ASN A 319 -11.74 1.57 -5.61
C ASN A 319 -11.24 0.80 -6.84
N VAL A 320 -11.50 -0.50 -6.95
CA VAL A 320 -11.14 -1.30 -8.14
C VAL A 320 -11.90 -0.82 -9.38
N ALA A 321 -13.13 -0.36 -9.22
CA ALA A 321 -13.92 0.19 -10.33
C ALA A 321 -13.29 1.46 -10.95
N ALA A 322 -12.36 2.15 -10.28
CA ALA A 322 -11.57 3.24 -10.87
C ALA A 322 -10.84 2.82 -12.16
N LEU A 323 -10.45 1.55 -12.27
CA LEU A 323 -9.71 1.01 -13.41
C LEU A 323 -10.51 1.00 -14.72
N ARG A 324 -11.84 1.20 -14.65
CA ARG A 324 -12.70 1.27 -15.85
C ARG A 324 -12.49 2.55 -16.66
N ASN A 325 -11.98 3.61 -16.05
CA ASN A 325 -11.71 4.89 -16.71
C ASN A 325 -10.46 5.57 -16.15
N LEU A 326 -9.29 5.21 -16.67
CA LEU A 326 -8.00 5.80 -16.30
C LEU A 326 -7.53 6.92 -17.22
N SER A 327 -8.21 7.12 -18.36
CA SER A 327 -7.82 8.12 -19.36
C SER A 327 -8.33 9.50 -18.95
N PHE A 328 -7.51 10.52 -19.19
CA PHE A 328 -7.86 11.93 -18.98
C PHE A 328 -7.66 12.71 -20.29
N THR A 329 -8.55 13.65 -20.56
CA THR A 329 -8.28 14.69 -21.57
C THR A 329 -7.35 15.75 -21.01
N ASN A 330 -6.75 16.56 -21.89
CA ASN A 330 -5.91 17.69 -21.47
C ASN A 330 -6.74 18.73 -20.71
N GLU A 331 -7.99 18.93 -21.09
CA GLU A 331 -8.93 19.85 -20.46
C GLU A 331 -9.29 19.42 -19.04
N GLU A 332 -9.54 18.11 -18.83
CA GLU A 332 -9.78 17.56 -17.50
C GLU A 332 -8.56 17.74 -16.58
N LEU A 333 -7.36 17.43 -17.06
CA LEU A 333 -6.13 17.62 -16.30
C LEU A 333 -5.87 19.09 -15.96
N ALA A 334 -6.09 20.01 -16.92
CA ALA A 334 -5.96 21.44 -16.69
C ALA A 334 -6.98 21.95 -15.67
N GLY A 335 -8.24 21.47 -15.73
CA GLY A 335 -9.29 21.78 -14.77
C GLY A 335 -8.96 21.30 -13.36
N ILE A 336 -8.48 20.06 -13.22
CA ILE A 336 -8.02 19.51 -11.95
C ILE A 336 -6.86 20.36 -11.39
N GLU A 337 -5.86 20.68 -12.21
CA GLU A 337 -4.71 21.47 -11.80
C GLU A 337 -5.11 22.88 -11.31
N ALA A 338 -6.03 23.55 -12.02
CA ALA A 338 -6.55 24.86 -11.62
C ALA A 338 -7.27 24.79 -10.25
N ILE A 339 -8.04 23.73 -9.99
CA ILE A 339 -8.71 23.53 -8.70
C ILE A 339 -7.67 23.30 -7.59
N LEU A 340 -6.65 22.50 -7.83
CA LEU A 340 -5.65 22.16 -6.81
C LEU A 340 -4.81 23.38 -6.42
N ARG A 341 -4.51 24.29 -7.37
CA ARG A 341 -3.74 25.52 -7.13
C ARG A 341 -4.58 26.67 -6.53
N SER A 342 -5.91 26.64 -6.62
CA SER A 342 -6.77 27.67 -6.05
C SER A 342 -6.77 27.59 -4.52
#